data_9fb8084d1450a5a1bdb50cf0cb167d8f
#
_entry.id   9fb8084d1450a5a1bdb50cf0cb167d8f
#
_cell.length_a   1.000
_cell.length_b   1.000
_cell.length_c   1.000
_cell.angle_alpha   90.00
_cell.angle_beta   90.00
_cell.angle_gamma   90.00
#
_symmetry.space_group_name_H-M   'P 1'
#
loop_
_entity.id
_entity.type
_entity.pdbx_description
1 polymer ?
#
loop_
_entity_poly.entity_id
_entity_poly.type
_entity_poly.pdbx_seq_one_letter_code
_entity_poly.pdbx_strand_id
1 'polypeptide(L)'
;MDHITPAELALWRAQGHAFELLDVRRADVRAQHGADIAGARWHDPAAWLDWKDSISSARPVVVYCAKGHEIGQGLTTTLRVLGVDARYLVGGMQGWLAEGHAVADHPAPSTPPERTP
;
A
#
# COMPACT_ATOMS: atom_id res chain seq x y z
N MET A 1 12.41 -0.52 13.23
CA MET A 1 10.97 -0.24 13.41
C MET A 1 10.21 -0.80 12.22
N ASP A 2 9.17 -1.55 12.46
CA ASP A 2 8.47 -2.27 11.41
C ASP A 2 7.08 -1.70 11.07
N HIS A 3 6.74 -0.51 11.58
CA HIS A 3 5.46 0.12 11.35
C HIS A 3 5.60 1.62 11.18
N ILE A 4 4.55 2.22 10.64
CA ILE A 4 4.44 3.68 10.48
C ILE A 4 2.97 4.06 10.69
N THR A 5 2.74 5.17 11.39
CA THR A 5 1.38 5.66 11.60
C THR A 5 0.90 6.47 10.39
N PRO A 6 -0.43 6.64 10.22
CA PRO A 6 -0.94 7.53 9.17
C PRO A 6 -0.36 8.94 9.25
N ALA A 7 -0.22 9.48 10.45
CA ALA A 7 0.35 10.83 10.63
C ALA A 7 1.82 10.88 10.16
N GLU A 8 2.60 9.85 10.49
CA GLU A 8 3.99 9.78 10.07
C GLU A 8 4.12 9.64 8.55
N LEU A 9 3.27 8.82 7.95
CA LEU A 9 3.26 8.67 6.50
C LEU A 9 2.87 9.98 5.80
N ALA A 10 1.86 10.68 6.33
CA ALA A 10 1.46 11.97 5.80
C ALA A 10 2.61 12.97 5.87
N LEU A 11 3.37 12.95 6.96
CA LEU A 11 4.54 13.81 7.13
C LEU A 11 5.63 13.48 6.12
N TRP A 12 5.90 12.21 5.89
CA TRP A 12 6.87 11.78 4.86
C TRP A 12 6.47 12.33 3.49
N ARG A 13 5.20 12.24 3.14
CA ARG A 13 4.70 12.75 1.87
C ARG A 13 4.87 14.26 1.77
N ALA A 14 4.54 14.98 2.84
CA ALA A 14 4.67 16.44 2.87
C ALA A 14 6.12 16.90 2.76
N GLN A 15 7.05 16.12 3.30
CA GLN A 15 8.48 16.45 3.27
C GLN A 15 9.18 15.98 1.99
N GLY A 16 8.48 15.29 1.11
CA GLY A 16 9.11 14.73 -0.09
C GLY A 16 10.09 13.60 0.21
N HIS A 17 9.90 12.90 1.33
CA HIS A 17 10.74 11.77 1.72
C HIS A 17 10.61 10.65 0.68
N ALA A 18 11.73 10.09 0.23
CA ALA A 18 11.72 9.03 -0.76
C ALA A 18 11.32 7.69 -0.14
N PHE A 19 10.27 7.08 -0.64
CA PHE A 19 9.80 5.77 -0.21
C PHE A 19 8.93 5.14 -1.30
N GLU A 20 8.76 3.81 -1.22
CA GLU A 20 7.79 3.09 -2.04
C GLU A 20 6.55 2.80 -1.21
N LEU A 21 5.38 2.86 -1.82
CA LEU A 21 4.13 2.57 -1.15
C LEU A 21 3.44 1.40 -1.84
N LEU A 22 3.30 0.29 -1.12
CA LEU A 22 2.72 -0.94 -1.65
C LEU A 22 1.35 -1.19 -1.05
N ASP A 23 0.36 -1.31 -1.93
CA ASP A 23 -0.98 -1.72 -1.57
C ASP A 23 -1.05 -3.24 -1.70
N VAL A 24 -1.25 -3.93 -0.59
CA VAL A 24 -1.34 -5.39 -0.58
C VAL A 24 -2.73 -5.85 -0.13
N ARG A 25 -3.75 -5.03 -0.36
CA ARG A 25 -5.13 -5.46 -0.14
C ARG A 25 -5.48 -6.58 -1.11
N ARG A 26 -6.34 -7.49 -0.67
CA ARG A 26 -6.86 -8.51 -1.59
C ARG A 26 -7.61 -7.83 -2.74
N ALA A 27 -7.58 -8.47 -3.90
CA ALA A 27 -8.16 -7.90 -5.11
C ALA A 27 -9.64 -7.51 -4.95
N ASP A 28 -10.45 -8.37 -4.31
CA ASP A 28 -11.86 -8.12 -4.08
C ASP A 28 -12.09 -6.95 -3.10
N VAL A 29 -11.28 -6.87 -2.06
CA VAL A 29 -11.37 -5.80 -1.07
C VAL A 29 -11.02 -4.47 -1.70
N ARG A 30 -9.95 -4.44 -2.49
CA ARG A 30 -9.53 -3.24 -3.20
C ARG A 30 -10.60 -2.76 -4.19
N ALA A 31 -11.16 -3.70 -4.93
CA ALA A 31 -12.21 -3.39 -5.91
C ALA A 31 -13.46 -2.81 -5.25
N GLN A 32 -13.85 -3.33 -4.09
CA GLN A 32 -15.00 -2.83 -3.37
C GLN A 32 -14.79 -1.43 -2.82
N HIS A 33 -13.58 -1.12 -2.42
CA HIS A 33 -13.29 0.19 -1.83
C HIS A 33 -13.27 1.30 -2.88
N GLY A 34 -12.72 1.06 -4.04
CA GLY A 34 -12.70 2.01 -5.14
C GLY A 34 -11.68 3.14 -5.04
N ALA A 35 -10.84 3.14 -4.02
CA ALA A 35 -9.81 4.18 -3.85
C ALA A 35 -8.52 3.60 -3.31
N ASP A 36 -7.40 4.24 -3.65
CA ASP A 36 -6.06 3.89 -3.18
C ASP A 36 -5.46 5.10 -2.47
N ILE A 37 -4.44 4.89 -1.65
CA ILE A 37 -3.59 6.00 -1.21
C ILE A 37 -2.80 6.45 -2.45
N ALA A 38 -2.82 7.75 -2.73
CA ALA A 38 -2.19 8.28 -3.94
C ALA A 38 -0.71 7.88 -4.01
N GLY A 39 -0.28 7.42 -5.17
CA GLY A 39 1.10 6.98 -5.40
C GLY A 39 1.37 5.53 -5.04
N ALA A 40 0.38 4.82 -4.52
CA ALA A 40 0.54 3.41 -4.19
C ALA A 40 0.56 2.54 -5.44
N ARG A 41 1.33 1.45 -5.38
CA ARG A 41 1.30 0.39 -6.39
C ARG A 41 0.67 -0.83 -5.77
N TRP A 42 -0.33 -1.36 -6.44
CA TRP A 42 -0.98 -2.56 -5.96
C TRP A 42 -0.17 -3.80 -6.33
N HIS A 43 0.05 -4.65 -5.34
CA HIS A 43 0.70 -5.95 -5.50
C HIS A 43 -0.22 -7.00 -4.89
N ASP A 44 -0.72 -7.91 -5.70
CA ASP A 44 -1.66 -8.93 -5.25
C ASP A 44 -0.98 -9.81 -4.19
N PRO A 45 -1.49 -9.85 -2.95
CA PRO A 45 -0.88 -10.66 -1.91
C PRO A 45 -0.92 -12.16 -2.23
N ALA A 46 -1.87 -12.61 -3.04
CA ALA A 46 -1.93 -14.01 -3.47
C ALA A 46 -0.79 -14.39 -4.41
N ALA A 47 -0.21 -13.41 -5.08
CA ALA A 47 0.90 -13.62 -6.02
C ALA A 47 2.24 -13.19 -5.43
N TRP A 48 2.36 -13.09 -4.11
CA TRP A 48 3.54 -12.51 -3.47
C TRP A 48 4.85 -13.22 -3.82
N LEU A 49 4.80 -14.51 -4.10
CA LEU A 49 6.00 -15.25 -4.52
C LEU A 49 6.55 -14.75 -5.86
N ASP A 50 5.69 -14.18 -6.70
CA ASP A 50 6.10 -13.67 -8.01
C ASP A 50 6.77 -12.30 -7.90
N TRP A 51 6.34 -11.46 -6.95
CA TRP A 51 6.84 -10.09 -6.89
C TRP A 51 7.76 -9.80 -5.70
N LYS A 52 7.87 -10.68 -4.73
CA LYS A 52 8.64 -10.41 -3.49
C LYS A 52 10.09 -10.00 -3.75
N ASP A 53 10.71 -10.58 -4.76
CA ASP A 53 12.13 -10.31 -5.06
C ASP A 53 12.31 -9.08 -5.94
N SER A 54 11.23 -8.48 -6.43
CA SER A 54 11.30 -7.27 -7.26
C SER A 54 11.26 -5.99 -6.43
N ILE A 55 11.05 -6.10 -5.12
CA ILE A 55 10.96 -4.93 -4.25
C ILE A 55 12.36 -4.45 -3.91
N SER A 56 12.63 -3.19 -4.25
CA SER A 56 13.95 -2.60 -4.04
C SER A 56 14.25 -2.41 -2.56
N SER A 57 15.50 -2.64 -2.17
CA SER A 57 16.00 -2.30 -0.83
C SER A 57 16.65 -0.91 -0.79
N ALA A 58 16.57 -0.16 -1.89
CA ALA A 58 17.26 1.14 -2.01
C ALA A 58 16.61 2.25 -1.16
N ARG A 59 15.33 2.09 -0.80
CA ARG A 59 14.60 3.09 -0.02
C ARG A 59 13.58 2.39 0.86
N PRO A 60 13.06 3.10 1.89
CA PRO A 60 11.99 2.52 2.72
C PRO A 60 10.78 2.13 1.91
N VAL A 61 10.12 1.07 2.34
CA VAL A 61 8.90 0.55 1.72
C VAL A 61 7.79 0.57 2.78
N VAL A 62 6.68 1.20 2.45
CA VAL A 62 5.49 1.21 3.30
C VAL A 62 4.48 0.26 2.69
N VAL A 63 3.99 -0.66 3.48
CA VAL A 63 3.03 -1.70 3.06
C VAL A 63 1.70 -1.43 3.74
N TYR A 64 0.60 -1.41 2.99
CA TYR A 64 -0.70 -1.28 3.63
C TYR A 64 -1.70 -2.29 3.09
N CYS A 65 -2.56 -2.74 3.98
CA CYS A 65 -3.73 -3.55 3.64
C CYS A 65 -4.98 -2.80 4.09
N ALA A 66 -6.13 -3.48 4.16
CA ALA A 66 -7.38 -2.79 4.49
C ALA A 66 -7.39 -2.26 5.92
N LYS A 67 -6.95 -3.07 6.89
CA LYS A 67 -7.07 -2.75 8.32
C LYS A 67 -5.76 -2.74 9.08
N GLY A 68 -4.64 -2.97 8.40
CA GLY A 68 -3.33 -3.00 9.05
C GLY A 68 -3.07 -4.23 9.91
N HIS A 69 -3.71 -5.35 9.57
CA HIS A 69 -3.57 -6.60 10.32
C HIS A 69 -2.67 -7.61 9.60
N GLU A 70 -3.13 -8.83 9.48
CA GLU A 70 -2.30 -10.00 9.13
C GLU A 70 -1.53 -9.87 7.83
N ILE A 71 -2.18 -9.45 6.76
CA ILE A 71 -1.53 -9.42 5.44
C ILE A 71 -0.40 -8.39 5.42
N GLY A 72 -0.69 -7.16 5.85
CA GLY A 72 0.32 -6.10 5.85
C GLY A 72 1.47 -6.41 6.78
N GLN A 73 1.18 -6.91 7.97
CA GLN A 73 2.21 -7.23 8.96
C GLN A 73 3.05 -8.42 8.51
N GLY A 74 2.42 -9.47 7.98
CA GLY A 74 3.12 -10.66 7.52
C GLY A 74 4.05 -10.38 6.35
N LEU A 75 3.58 -9.62 5.36
CA LEU A 75 4.40 -9.27 4.22
C LEU A 75 5.53 -8.31 4.61
N THR A 76 5.28 -7.39 5.54
CA THR A 76 6.32 -6.52 6.07
C THR A 76 7.45 -7.35 6.71
N THR A 77 7.09 -8.30 7.56
CA THR A 77 8.08 -9.18 8.19
C THR A 77 8.90 -9.93 7.14
N THR A 78 8.24 -10.48 6.13
CA THR A 78 8.90 -11.21 5.07
C THR A 78 9.85 -10.34 4.27
N LEU A 79 9.42 -9.14 3.90
CA LEU A 79 10.28 -8.21 3.18
C LEU A 79 11.50 -7.79 4.00
N ARG A 80 11.33 -7.60 5.30
CA ARG A 80 12.44 -7.28 6.19
C ARG A 80 13.46 -8.42 6.23
N VAL A 81 13.01 -9.65 6.24
CA VAL A 81 13.90 -10.82 6.16
C VAL A 81 14.70 -10.80 4.85
N LEU A 82 14.09 -10.32 3.78
CA LEU A 82 14.76 -10.19 2.48
C LEU A 82 15.66 -8.95 2.35
N GLY A 83 15.84 -8.18 3.42
CA GLY A 83 16.73 -7.03 3.45
C GLY A 83 16.07 -5.71 3.08
N VAL A 84 14.75 -5.66 2.97
CA VAL A 84 14.02 -4.43 2.65
C VAL A 84 13.65 -3.72 3.95
N ASP A 85 13.83 -2.39 4.00
CA ASP A 85 13.35 -1.57 5.12
C ASP A 85 11.85 -1.37 4.97
N ALA A 86 11.09 -2.39 5.32
CA ALA A 86 9.64 -2.41 5.16
C ALA A 86 8.95 -2.07 6.47
N ARG A 87 7.85 -1.32 6.36
CA ARG A 87 7.01 -0.92 7.51
C ARG A 87 5.56 -1.05 7.08
N TYR A 88 4.72 -1.59 7.96
CA TYR A 88 3.29 -1.65 7.68
C TYR A 88 2.59 -0.39 8.20
N LEU A 89 1.59 0.07 7.46
CA LEU A 89 0.78 1.22 7.87
C LEU A 89 -0.20 0.79 8.96
N VAL A 90 -0.06 1.37 10.14
CA VAL A 90 -0.95 1.10 11.27
C VAL A 90 -2.38 1.46 10.90
N GLY A 91 -3.30 0.52 11.10
CA GLY A 91 -4.71 0.71 10.72
C GLY A 91 -5.00 0.56 9.23
N GLY A 92 -3.98 0.43 8.40
CA GLY A 92 -4.12 0.26 6.96
C GLY A 92 -4.90 1.38 6.29
N MET A 93 -5.61 1.04 5.22
CA MET A 93 -6.45 2.01 4.49
C MET A 93 -7.53 2.59 5.39
N GLN A 94 -8.12 1.76 6.25
CA GLN A 94 -9.17 2.21 7.16
C GLN A 94 -8.66 3.29 8.12
N GLY A 95 -7.47 3.08 8.71
CA GLY A 95 -6.85 4.07 9.59
C GLY A 95 -6.48 5.35 8.87
N TRP A 96 -5.98 5.24 7.66
CA TRP A 96 -5.65 6.38 6.81
C TRP A 96 -6.88 7.26 6.57
N LEU A 97 -7.99 6.65 6.19
CA LEU A 97 -9.25 7.34 5.95
C LEU A 97 -9.84 7.94 7.23
N ALA A 98 -9.76 7.21 8.34
CA ALA A 98 -10.32 7.67 9.61
C ALA A 98 -9.66 8.96 10.08
N GLU A 99 -8.42 9.20 9.71
CA GLU A 99 -7.69 10.42 10.04
C GLU A 99 -7.83 11.50 8.96
N GLY A 100 -8.67 11.28 7.95
CA GLY A 100 -8.99 12.28 6.95
C GLY A 100 -7.93 12.52 5.90
N HIS A 101 -7.00 11.60 5.72
CA HIS A 101 -5.93 11.76 4.73
C HIS A 101 -6.42 11.49 3.31
N ALA A 102 -5.75 12.09 2.35
CA ALA A 102 -6.15 12.07 0.95
C ALA A 102 -5.97 10.71 0.30
N VAL A 103 -6.91 10.37 -0.56
CA VAL A 103 -6.86 9.18 -1.41
C VAL A 103 -7.13 9.58 -2.85
N ALA A 104 -6.83 8.67 -3.77
CA ALA A 104 -7.15 8.84 -5.18
C ALA A 104 -8.02 7.66 -5.61
N ASP A 105 -9.03 7.92 -6.43
CA ASP A 105 -9.82 6.85 -7.02
C ASP A 105 -8.90 6.03 -7.92
N HIS A 106 -8.90 4.70 -7.74
CA HIS A 106 -8.12 3.90 -8.65
C HIS A 106 -8.84 3.82 -9.99
N PRO A 107 -8.09 3.68 -11.09
CA PRO A 107 -8.67 3.64 -12.42
C PRO A 107 -9.69 2.51 -12.53
N ALA A 108 -10.78 2.78 -13.24
CA ALA A 108 -11.73 1.72 -13.56
C ALA A 108 -10.99 0.62 -14.32
N PRO A 109 -11.18 -0.62 -13.93
CA PRO A 109 -10.54 -1.70 -14.66
C PRO A 109 -11.09 -1.72 -16.07
N SER A 110 -10.32 -1.44 -16.97
CA SER A 110 -10.69 -1.46 -18.35
C SER A 110 -11.76 -0.54 -18.71
N THR A 111 -12.34 -0.17 -18.61
CA THR A 111 -13.30 0.40 -19.11
C THR A 111 -13.38 1.19 -20.03
N PRO A 112 -13.43 0.78 -20.53
CA PRO A 112 -13.33 1.41 -21.29
C PRO A 112 -14.14 2.22 -21.73
N PRO A 113 -14.11 2.26 -21.87
CA PRO A 113 -14.57 2.89 -22.08
C PRO A 113 -15.31 3.63 -22.31
N GLU A 114 -15.32 3.56 -22.25
CA GLU A 114 -15.72 4.02 -22.22
C GLU A 114 -16.24 4.66 -22.58
N ARG A 115 -16.37 4.67 -22.79
CA ARG A 115 -16.68 5.10 -23.00
C ARG A 115 -17.12 5.60 -23.79
N THR A 116 -17.20 5.33 -24.21
CA THR A 116 -17.41 5.61 -24.85
C THR A 116 -18.08 6.00 -25.30
N PRO A 117 -18.36 6.25 -25.56
CA PRO A 117 -18.94 6.49 -26.13
C PRO A 117 -19.32 6.85 -26.60
#